data_30daeef545df3611c996d0ee542ae414
#
_entry.id   30daeef545df3611c996d0ee542ae414
#
_cell.length_a   1.000
_cell.length_b   1.000
_cell.length_c   1.000
_cell.angle_alpha   90.00
_cell.angle_beta   90.00
_cell.angle_gamma   90.00
#
_symmetry.space_group_name_H-M   'P 1'
#
loop_
_entity.id
_entity.type
_entity.pdbx_description
1 polymer ?
#
loop_
_entity_poly.entity_id
_entity_poly.type
_entity_poly.pdbx_seq_one_letter_code
_entity_poly.pdbx_strand_id
1 'polypeptide(L)'
;MNYALDTLRLLIAHDSQDEAEQLMNTLRNAGRATRAQLALGEDDLVRALKGGAWELMLCRPTFGDGSFESAMAHLNRLGKALPVILLSDDYNAEIVRNAYKAGARAVAPKDDREMLMQCVDRLMEFLRLRKELQHSEITRHEAEKRLSQLMDQSRDAIAYVLDGMHIHANDNYARMFGYDSAEELAGVPIMDMV
;
A
#
# COMPACT_ATOMS: atom_id res chain seq x y z
N MET A 1 15.91 -4.56 18.22
CA MET A 1 14.59 -4.12 17.73
C MET A 1 13.84 -5.37 17.32
N ASN A 2 12.82 -5.73 18.10
CA ASN A 2 12.05 -6.96 17.90
C ASN A 2 11.06 -6.71 16.76
N TYR A 3 11.39 -7.12 15.56
CA TYR A 3 10.45 -7.10 14.44
C TYR A 3 9.42 -8.19 14.73
N ALA A 4 8.24 -7.79 15.21
CA ALA A 4 7.10 -8.66 15.14
C ALA A 4 6.97 -9.02 13.65
N LEU A 5 7.19 -10.30 13.34
CA LEU A 5 7.01 -10.88 12.02
C LEU A 5 5.51 -10.71 11.70
N ASP A 6 5.16 -9.62 11.00
CA ASP A 6 3.81 -9.45 10.50
C ASP A 6 3.47 -10.69 9.67
N THR A 7 2.46 -11.42 10.12
CA THR A 7 2.03 -12.66 9.45
C THR A 7 1.46 -12.30 8.08
N LEU A 8 2.15 -12.69 7.01
CA LEU A 8 1.71 -12.48 5.63
C LEU A 8 0.36 -13.17 5.40
N ARG A 9 -0.66 -12.39 5.04
CA ARG A 9 -1.97 -12.90 4.65
C ARG A 9 -2.01 -13.14 3.15
N LEU A 10 -1.89 -14.41 2.79
CA LEU A 10 -1.71 -14.90 1.44
C LEU A 10 -2.99 -15.54 0.90
N LEU A 11 -3.42 -15.14 -0.28
CA LEU A 11 -4.45 -15.84 -1.03
C LEU A 11 -3.78 -16.63 -2.16
N ILE A 12 -4.13 -17.91 -2.32
CA ILE A 12 -3.56 -18.78 -3.35
C ILE A 12 -4.70 -19.27 -4.23
N ALA A 13 -4.71 -18.87 -5.50
CA ALA A 13 -5.62 -19.40 -6.53
C ALA A 13 -4.88 -20.49 -7.31
N HIS A 14 -5.25 -21.73 -7.06
CA HIS A 14 -4.56 -22.93 -7.55
C HIS A 14 -5.54 -24.07 -7.78
N ASP A 15 -5.29 -24.93 -8.75
CA ASP A 15 -6.09 -26.12 -9.07
C ASP A 15 -5.73 -27.36 -8.23
N SER A 16 -4.55 -27.35 -7.58
CA SER A 16 -4.06 -28.44 -6.75
C SER A 16 -3.84 -27.98 -5.30
N GLN A 17 -4.48 -28.65 -4.36
CA GLN A 17 -4.28 -28.41 -2.93
C GLN A 17 -2.85 -28.77 -2.50
N ASP A 18 -2.32 -29.90 -3.00
CA ASP A 18 -0.98 -30.37 -2.62
C ASP A 18 0.11 -29.39 -3.07
N GLU A 19 0.03 -28.85 -4.28
CA GLU A 19 0.97 -27.86 -4.79
C GLU A 19 0.85 -26.53 -4.02
N ALA A 20 -0.36 -26.13 -3.68
CA ALA A 20 -0.57 -24.94 -2.85
C ALA A 20 0.03 -25.11 -1.44
N GLU A 21 -0.08 -26.30 -0.83
CA GLU A 21 0.58 -26.61 0.45
C GLU A 21 2.10 -26.58 0.34
N GLN A 22 2.67 -27.06 -0.77
CA GLN A 22 4.11 -26.96 -1.04
C GLN A 22 4.57 -25.50 -1.17
N LEU A 23 3.80 -24.63 -1.84
CA LEU A 23 4.07 -23.19 -1.91
C LEU A 23 4.06 -22.55 -0.50
N MET A 24 3.06 -22.90 0.31
CA MET A 24 3.00 -22.40 1.71
C MET A 24 4.20 -22.89 2.53
N ASN A 25 4.61 -24.14 2.39
CA ASN A 25 5.78 -24.68 3.08
C ASN A 25 7.07 -24.00 2.62
N THR A 26 7.19 -23.69 1.34
CA THR A 26 8.33 -22.94 0.80
C THR A 26 8.46 -21.57 1.46
N LEU A 27 7.36 -20.84 1.58
CA LEU A 27 7.33 -19.52 2.25
C LEU A 27 7.65 -19.61 3.74
N ARG A 28 7.10 -20.61 4.43
CA ARG A 28 7.39 -20.84 5.87
C ARG A 28 8.83 -21.22 6.13
N ASN A 29 9.41 -22.09 5.29
CA ASN A 29 10.80 -22.51 5.41
C ASN A 29 11.79 -21.36 5.14
N ALA A 30 11.38 -20.36 4.38
CA ALA A 30 12.11 -19.10 4.19
C ALA A 30 11.96 -18.13 5.37
N GLY A 31 11.41 -18.59 6.52
CA GLY A 31 11.28 -17.79 7.76
C GLY A 31 10.10 -16.80 7.75
N ARG A 32 9.14 -16.94 6.82
CA ARG A 32 7.97 -16.07 6.76
C ARG A 32 6.79 -16.69 7.49
N ALA A 33 6.33 -16.03 8.55
CA ALA A 33 5.05 -16.37 9.16
C ALA A 33 3.95 -16.08 8.11
N THR A 34 3.21 -17.12 7.70
CA THR A 34 2.23 -17.01 6.62
C THR A 34 0.90 -17.61 7.06
N ARG A 35 -0.17 -16.83 6.90
CA ARG A 35 -1.55 -17.30 6.99
C ARG A 35 -2.13 -17.30 5.58
N ALA A 36 -2.32 -18.48 5.02
CA ALA A 36 -2.81 -18.62 3.65
C ALA A 36 -4.24 -19.16 3.62
N GLN A 37 -4.97 -18.75 2.59
CA GLN A 37 -6.24 -19.35 2.17
C GLN A 37 -6.12 -19.79 0.73
N LEU A 38 -6.61 -20.99 0.43
CA LEU A 38 -6.66 -21.55 -0.90
C LEU A 38 -8.02 -21.26 -1.55
N ALA A 39 -8.01 -20.92 -2.82
CA ALA A 39 -9.16 -20.84 -3.72
C ALA A 39 -8.96 -21.84 -4.86
N LEU A 40 -9.80 -22.86 -4.93
CA LEU A 40 -9.74 -23.92 -5.92
C LEU A 40 -10.58 -23.64 -7.18
N GLY A 41 -11.33 -22.55 -7.17
CA GLY A 41 -12.18 -22.11 -8.27
C GLY A 41 -12.63 -20.66 -8.10
N GLU A 42 -13.40 -20.17 -9.08
CA GLU A 42 -13.79 -18.76 -9.13
C GLU A 42 -14.68 -18.34 -7.96
N ASP A 43 -15.63 -19.19 -7.57
CA ASP A 43 -16.52 -18.91 -6.43
C ASP A 43 -15.75 -18.82 -5.11
N ASP A 44 -14.78 -19.71 -4.89
CA ASP A 44 -13.91 -19.67 -3.71
C ASP A 44 -13.07 -18.39 -3.68
N LEU A 45 -12.53 -18.00 -4.84
CA LEU A 45 -11.77 -16.76 -4.99
C LEU A 45 -12.62 -15.55 -4.63
N VAL A 46 -13.82 -15.44 -5.20
CA VAL A 46 -14.74 -14.32 -4.92
C VAL A 46 -15.13 -14.26 -3.45
N ARG A 47 -15.39 -15.41 -2.83
CA ARG A 47 -15.72 -15.50 -1.40
C ARG A 47 -14.55 -15.06 -0.54
N ALA A 48 -13.34 -15.54 -0.84
CA ALA A 48 -12.12 -15.15 -0.15
C ALA A 48 -11.83 -13.66 -0.30
N LEU A 49 -11.97 -13.10 -1.51
CA LEU A 49 -11.76 -11.69 -1.77
C LEU A 49 -12.75 -10.80 -1.00
N LYS A 50 -14.00 -11.20 -0.83
CA LYS A 50 -14.99 -10.44 -0.05
C LYS A 50 -14.78 -10.55 1.45
N GLY A 51 -14.39 -11.72 1.94
CA GLY A 51 -14.33 -12.04 3.37
C GLY A 51 -12.98 -11.72 4.04
N GLY A 52 -11.92 -11.50 3.29
CA GLY A 52 -10.56 -11.34 3.83
C GLY A 52 -9.86 -10.05 3.43
N ALA A 53 -8.92 -9.64 4.29
CA ALA A 53 -7.94 -8.62 3.97
C ALA A 53 -6.61 -9.32 3.63
N TRP A 54 -6.34 -9.47 2.36
CA TRP A 54 -5.15 -10.15 1.82
C TRP A 54 -4.06 -9.13 1.53
N GLU A 55 -2.80 -9.54 1.63
CA GLU A 55 -1.64 -8.69 1.34
C GLU A 55 -0.93 -9.09 0.05
N LEU A 56 -1.07 -10.36 -0.34
CA LEU A 56 -0.51 -10.91 -1.57
C LEU A 56 -1.41 -12.01 -2.10
N MET A 57 -1.50 -12.15 -3.42
CA MET A 57 -2.12 -13.28 -4.09
C MET A 57 -1.11 -13.97 -5.01
N LEU A 58 -1.01 -15.28 -4.87
CA LEU A 58 -0.39 -16.17 -5.86
C LEU A 58 -1.49 -16.74 -6.73
N CYS A 59 -1.35 -16.65 -8.03
CA CYS A 59 -2.38 -17.10 -8.97
C CYS A 59 -1.77 -17.94 -10.08
N ARG A 60 -2.37 -19.06 -10.37
CA ARG A 60 -2.07 -19.84 -11.58
C ARG A 60 -2.75 -19.21 -12.79
N PRO A 61 -2.28 -19.49 -14.03
CA PRO A 61 -2.99 -19.08 -15.24
C PRO A 61 -4.44 -19.57 -15.28
N THR A 62 -4.66 -20.80 -14.82
CA THR A 62 -5.97 -21.42 -14.62
C THR A 62 -6.04 -22.09 -13.26
N PHE A 63 -7.20 -22.10 -12.62
CA PHE A 63 -7.46 -22.76 -11.34
C PHE A 63 -8.93 -23.15 -11.24
N GLY A 64 -9.22 -24.45 -11.27
CA GLY A 64 -10.58 -24.96 -11.36
C GLY A 64 -11.30 -24.43 -12.60
N ASP A 65 -12.40 -23.70 -12.36
CA ASP A 65 -13.20 -23.00 -13.39
C ASP A 65 -12.79 -21.54 -13.59
N GLY A 66 -11.79 -21.06 -12.83
CA GLY A 66 -11.28 -19.69 -12.89
C GLY A 66 -10.01 -19.54 -13.72
N SER A 67 -9.67 -18.29 -14.05
CA SER A 67 -8.43 -17.91 -14.73
C SER A 67 -7.79 -16.69 -14.07
N PHE A 68 -6.52 -16.45 -14.41
CA PHE A 68 -5.81 -15.24 -13.96
C PHE A 68 -6.55 -13.97 -14.40
N GLU A 69 -7.06 -13.92 -15.62
CA GLU A 69 -7.81 -12.80 -16.16
C GLU A 69 -9.11 -12.57 -15.38
N SER A 70 -9.85 -13.66 -15.06
CA SER A 70 -11.06 -13.55 -14.25
C SER A 70 -10.75 -13.06 -12.82
N ALA A 71 -9.65 -13.53 -12.25
CA ALA A 71 -9.18 -13.07 -10.94
C ALA A 71 -8.87 -11.57 -10.93
N MET A 72 -8.16 -11.07 -11.94
CA MET A 72 -7.86 -9.65 -12.09
C MET A 72 -9.13 -8.81 -12.31
N ALA A 73 -10.09 -9.32 -13.10
CA ALA A 73 -11.39 -8.67 -13.29
C ALA A 73 -12.17 -8.54 -11.98
N HIS A 74 -12.17 -9.58 -11.13
CA HIS A 74 -12.79 -9.55 -9.81
C HIS A 74 -12.12 -8.53 -8.87
N LEU A 75 -10.79 -8.47 -8.85
CA LEU A 75 -10.04 -7.49 -8.06
C LEU A 75 -10.40 -6.06 -8.46
N ASN A 76 -10.42 -5.77 -9.77
CA ASN A 76 -10.79 -4.46 -10.29
C ASN A 76 -12.24 -4.10 -9.95
N ARG A 77 -13.19 -5.03 -10.12
CA ARG A 77 -14.61 -4.81 -9.79
C ARG A 77 -14.85 -4.55 -8.30
N LEU A 78 -14.04 -5.18 -7.42
CA LEU A 78 -14.11 -4.99 -5.98
C LEU A 78 -13.30 -3.77 -5.48
N GLY A 79 -12.60 -3.08 -6.36
CA GLY A 79 -11.71 -1.95 -6.00
C GLY A 79 -10.56 -2.35 -5.07
N LYS A 80 -10.12 -3.62 -5.11
CA LYS A 80 -9.06 -4.13 -4.23
C LYS A 80 -7.69 -4.01 -4.89
N ALA A 81 -6.81 -3.23 -4.27
CA ALA A 81 -5.41 -3.09 -4.69
C ALA A 81 -4.54 -4.23 -4.13
N LEU A 82 -4.93 -5.49 -4.40
CA LEU A 82 -4.18 -6.67 -3.97
C LEU A 82 -3.10 -7.00 -5.02
N PRO A 83 -1.80 -7.01 -4.66
CA PRO A 83 -0.76 -7.42 -5.58
C PRO A 83 -0.86 -8.91 -5.89
N VAL A 84 -0.68 -9.24 -7.18
CA VAL A 84 -0.78 -10.60 -7.69
C VAL A 84 0.53 -11.01 -8.34
N ILE A 85 1.05 -12.19 -7.96
CA ILE A 85 2.12 -12.90 -8.65
C ILE A 85 1.50 -14.00 -9.47
N LEU A 86 1.73 -13.98 -10.78
CA LEU A 86 1.34 -15.07 -11.67
C LEU A 86 2.39 -16.18 -11.60
N LEU A 87 1.96 -17.41 -11.29
CA LEU A 87 2.79 -18.61 -11.33
C LEU A 87 2.52 -19.33 -12.65
N SER A 88 3.46 -19.31 -13.58
CA SER A 88 3.29 -19.88 -14.91
C SER A 88 4.15 -21.14 -15.13
N ASP A 89 3.60 -22.10 -15.86
CA ASP A 89 4.37 -23.26 -16.33
C ASP A 89 5.37 -22.84 -17.41
N ASP A 90 4.90 -21.99 -18.33
CA ASP A 90 5.73 -21.43 -19.37
C ASP A 90 6.19 -20.03 -18.97
N TYR A 91 7.50 -19.79 -19.04
CA TYR A 91 8.09 -18.50 -18.73
C TYR A 91 8.81 -17.93 -19.93
N ASN A 92 8.17 -17.00 -20.63
CA ASN A 92 8.74 -16.32 -21.79
C ASN A 92 8.30 -14.82 -21.80
N ALA A 93 8.94 -14.05 -22.67
CA ALA A 93 8.74 -12.61 -22.72
C ALA A 93 7.30 -12.20 -23.08
N GLU A 94 6.57 -13.03 -23.83
CA GLU A 94 5.18 -12.76 -24.22
C GLU A 94 4.24 -12.94 -23.03
N ILE A 95 4.34 -14.07 -22.31
CA ILE A 95 3.56 -14.35 -21.10
C ILE A 95 3.79 -13.28 -20.05
N VAL A 96 5.06 -12.95 -19.79
CA VAL A 96 5.44 -11.89 -18.84
C VAL A 96 4.80 -10.57 -19.22
N ARG A 97 4.89 -10.16 -20.49
CA ARG A 97 4.30 -8.92 -20.98
C ARG A 97 2.78 -8.89 -20.84
N ASN A 98 2.12 -9.99 -21.18
CA ASN A 98 0.65 -10.09 -21.11
C ASN A 98 0.18 -10.08 -19.65
N ALA A 99 0.85 -10.78 -18.76
CA ALA A 99 0.56 -10.77 -17.33
C ALA A 99 0.66 -9.37 -16.71
N TYR A 100 1.73 -8.61 -17.03
CA TYR A 100 1.86 -7.23 -16.56
C TYR A 100 0.78 -6.30 -17.14
N LYS A 101 0.42 -6.47 -18.42
CA LYS A 101 -0.70 -5.71 -19.02
C LYS A 101 -2.04 -6.01 -18.34
N ALA A 102 -2.24 -7.25 -17.93
CA ALA A 102 -3.44 -7.66 -17.19
C ALA A 102 -3.43 -7.23 -15.72
N GLY A 103 -2.30 -6.73 -15.21
CA GLY A 103 -2.18 -6.16 -13.87
C GLY A 103 -1.40 -7.01 -12.85
N ALA A 104 -0.73 -8.09 -13.27
CA ALA A 104 0.21 -8.79 -12.40
C ALA A 104 1.30 -7.84 -11.89
N ARG A 105 1.75 -8.04 -10.67
CA ARG A 105 2.89 -7.31 -10.09
C ARG A 105 4.21 -8.02 -10.31
N ALA A 106 4.16 -9.33 -10.45
CA ALA A 106 5.30 -10.15 -10.82
C ALA A 106 4.82 -11.42 -11.53
N VAL A 107 5.74 -12.07 -12.23
CA VAL A 107 5.55 -13.39 -12.84
C VAL A 107 6.72 -14.25 -12.42
N ALA A 108 6.43 -15.46 -11.96
CA ALA A 108 7.44 -16.44 -11.61
C ALA A 108 7.13 -17.80 -12.27
N PRO A 109 8.15 -18.55 -12.71
CA PRO A 109 7.95 -19.93 -13.08
C PRO A 109 7.48 -20.74 -11.87
N LYS A 110 6.55 -21.66 -12.05
CA LYS A 110 6.00 -22.44 -10.92
C LYS A 110 7.05 -23.27 -10.20
N ASP A 111 8.03 -23.80 -10.96
CA ASP A 111 9.06 -24.70 -10.46
C ASP A 111 10.31 -23.97 -9.95
N ASP A 112 10.40 -22.65 -10.17
CA ASP A 112 11.52 -21.83 -9.70
C ASP A 112 11.18 -21.17 -8.36
N ARG A 113 11.46 -21.91 -7.28
CA ARG A 113 11.21 -21.45 -5.91
C ARG A 113 12.05 -20.23 -5.55
N GLU A 114 13.27 -20.13 -6.07
CA GLU A 114 14.17 -19.02 -5.78
C GLU A 114 13.62 -17.72 -6.40
N MET A 115 13.21 -17.76 -7.66
CA MET A 115 12.60 -16.62 -8.34
C MET A 115 11.28 -16.22 -7.68
N LEU A 116 10.44 -17.17 -7.27
CA LEU A 116 9.22 -16.88 -6.52
C LEU A 116 9.53 -16.12 -5.22
N MET A 117 10.52 -16.61 -4.45
CA MET A 117 10.92 -15.94 -3.21
C MET A 117 11.43 -14.52 -3.45
N GLN A 118 12.25 -14.31 -4.47
CA GLN A 118 12.72 -12.97 -4.84
C GLN A 118 11.56 -12.04 -5.21
N CYS A 119 10.56 -12.54 -5.96
CA CYS A 119 9.35 -11.78 -6.28
C CYS A 119 8.56 -11.40 -5.02
N VAL A 120 8.37 -12.36 -4.10
CA VAL A 120 7.67 -12.13 -2.82
C VAL A 120 8.43 -11.12 -1.99
N ASP A 121 9.74 -11.26 -1.84
CA ASP A 121 10.58 -10.38 -1.03
C ASP A 121 10.51 -8.92 -1.51
N ARG A 122 10.71 -8.71 -2.80
CA ARG A 122 10.62 -7.37 -3.43
C ARG A 122 9.23 -6.74 -3.25
N LEU A 123 8.19 -7.55 -3.43
CA LEU A 123 6.81 -7.06 -3.27
C LEU A 123 6.51 -6.69 -1.82
N MET A 124 6.94 -7.51 -0.87
CA MET A 124 6.73 -7.24 0.55
C MET A 124 7.51 -6.02 1.03
N GLU A 125 8.75 -5.85 0.55
CA GLU A 125 9.55 -4.65 0.83
C GLU A 125 8.85 -3.39 0.27
N PHE A 126 8.40 -3.43 -0.97
CA PHE A 126 7.65 -2.33 -1.59
C PHE A 126 6.38 -1.97 -0.79
N LEU A 127 5.59 -2.97 -0.39
CA LEU A 127 4.38 -2.76 0.39
C LEU A 127 4.67 -2.17 1.77
N ARG A 128 5.75 -2.62 2.41
CA ARG A 128 6.21 -2.09 3.68
C ARG A 128 6.60 -0.61 3.56
N LEU A 129 7.47 -0.28 2.60
CA LEU A 129 7.90 1.11 2.37
C LEU A 129 6.71 2.03 2.06
N ARG A 130 5.75 1.54 1.28
CA ARG A 130 4.52 2.29 0.98
C ARG A 130 3.67 2.54 2.23
N LYS A 131 3.52 1.54 3.11
CA LYS A 131 2.81 1.69 4.39
C LYS A 131 3.53 2.68 5.32
N GLU A 132 4.85 2.62 5.40
CA GLU A 132 5.67 3.52 6.21
C GLU A 132 5.56 4.97 5.72
N LEU A 133 5.64 5.19 4.41
CA LEU A 133 5.46 6.50 3.80
C LEU A 133 4.07 7.07 4.10
N GLN A 134 3.03 6.28 3.86
CA GLN A 134 1.64 6.69 4.12
C GLN A 134 1.40 7.01 5.59
N HIS A 135 1.95 6.22 6.51
CA HIS A 135 1.85 6.49 7.95
C HIS A 135 2.58 7.78 8.34
N SER A 136 3.77 8.01 7.77
CA SER A 136 4.54 9.25 7.99
C SER A 136 3.78 10.48 7.49
N GLU A 137 3.16 10.41 6.31
CA GLU A 137 2.35 11.51 5.77
C GLU A 137 1.14 11.82 6.65
N ILE A 138 0.42 10.79 7.12
CA ILE A 138 -0.73 10.96 8.04
C ILE A 138 -0.27 11.61 9.34
N THR A 139 0.80 11.10 9.96
CA THR A 139 1.33 11.63 11.22
C THR A 139 1.78 13.08 11.08
N ARG A 140 2.45 13.42 9.96
CA ARG A 140 2.86 14.79 9.66
C ARG A 140 1.64 15.71 9.55
N HIS A 141 0.62 15.30 8.79
CA HIS A 141 -0.58 16.10 8.60
C HIS A 141 -1.36 16.30 9.92
N GLU A 142 -1.44 15.27 10.77
CA GLU A 142 -2.05 15.40 12.10
C GLU A 142 -1.26 16.36 13.00
N ALA A 143 0.07 16.32 12.95
CA ALA A 143 0.92 17.23 13.73
C ALA A 143 0.77 18.69 13.27
N GLU A 144 0.75 18.93 11.94
CA GLU A 144 0.50 20.25 11.35
C GLU A 144 -0.86 20.80 11.78
N LYS A 145 -1.91 19.96 11.71
CA LYS A 145 -3.27 20.33 12.13
C LYS A 145 -3.35 20.67 13.62
N ARG A 146 -2.68 19.90 14.48
CA ARG A 146 -2.63 20.19 15.92
C ARG A 146 -1.89 21.49 16.21
N LEU A 147 -0.79 21.73 15.49
CA LEU A 147 -0.02 22.99 15.62
C LEU A 147 -0.89 24.19 15.24
N SER A 148 -1.58 24.14 14.09
CA SER A 148 -2.51 25.19 13.67
C SER A 148 -3.59 25.44 14.73
N GLN A 149 -4.24 24.39 15.22
CA GLN A 149 -5.27 24.53 16.26
C GLN A 149 -4.76 25.16 17.55
N LEU A 150 -3.54 24.82 18.00
CA LEU A 150 -2.92 25.42 19.19
C LEU A 150 -2.60 26.90 18.97
N MET A 151 -2.11 27.27 17.78
CA MET A 151 -1.86 28.66 17.43
C MET A 151 -3.14 29.48 17.40
N ASP A 152 -4.21 28.95 16.78
CA ASP A 152 -5.50 29.62 16.64
C ASP A 152 -6.20 29.81 17.99
N GLN A 153 -6.01 28.89 18.94
CA GLN A 153 -6.55 28.97 20.31
C GLN A 153 -5.71 29.85 21.24
N SER A 154 -4.50 30.23 20.83
CA SER A 154 -3.66 31.10 21.65
C SER A 154 -4.25 32.52 21.74
N ARG A 155 -4.14 33.12 22.91
CA ARG A 155 -4.45 34.54 23.11
C ARG A 155 -3.33 35.46 22.67
N ASP A 156 -2.11 34.92 22.55
CA ASP A 156 -0.95 35.64 22.09
C ASP A 156 -0.94 35.76 20.56
N ALA A 157 -0.41 36.86 20.05
CA ALA A 157 -0.15 37.05 18.62
C ALA A 157 1.03 36.20 18.21
N ILE A 158 0.78 35.14 17.40
CA ILE A 158 1.79 34.16 17.00
C ILE A 158 1.87 34.11 15.47
N ALA A 159 3.10 34.20 14.94
CA ALA A 159 3.37 33.90 13.54
C ALA A 159 4.62 33.03 13.40
N TYR A 160 4.58 32.17 12.37
CA TYR A 160 5.71 31.38 11.91
C TYR A 160 6.22 31.96 10.59
N VAL A 161 7.49 32.37 10.60
CA VAL A 161 8.15 33.01 9.47
C VAL A 161 9.33 32.17 9.03
N LEU A 162 9.45 31.92 7.73
CA LEU A 162 10.57 31.23 7.10
C LEU A 162 11.08 32.05 5.93
N ASP A 163 12.41 32.23 5.87
CA ASP A 163 13.07 33.05 4.83
C ASP A 163 12.47 34.49 4.67
N GLY A 164 11.97 35.04 5.78
CA GLY A 164 11.34 36.37 5.80
C GLY A 164 9.89 36.40 5.32
N MET A 165 9.28 35.25 5.01
CA MET A 165 7.90 35.15 4.55
C MET A 165 7.03 34.53 5.64
N HIS A 166 5.82 35.05 5.82
CA HIS A 166 4.83 34.42 6.70
C HIS A 166 4.36 33.10 6.13
N ILE A 167 4.62 32.03 6.86
CA ILE A 167 4.13 30.68 6.51
C ILE A 167 2.81 30.40 7.20
N HIS A 168 2.66 30.85 8.44
CA HIS A 168 1.44 30.73 9.22
C HIS A 168 1.36 31.85 10.25
N ALA A 169 0.16 32.35 10.50
CA ALA A 169 -0.13 33.29 11.56
C ALA A 169 -1.49 32.94 12.20
N ASN A 170 -1.73 33.35 13.44
CA ASN A 170 -3.05 33.28 14.04
C ASN A 170 -3.80 34.61 13.86
N ASP A 171 -5.10 34.59 14.07
CA ASP A 171 -5.96 35.78 13.94
C ASP A 171 -5.58 36.92 14.89
N ASN A 172 -5.00 36.60 16.05
CA ASN A 172 -4.53 37.63 16.98
C ASN A 172 -3.31 38.37 16.42
N TYR A 173 -2.42 37.66 15.71
CA TYR A 173 -1.30 38.28 15.00
C TYR A 173 -1.80 39.16 13.84
N ALA A 174 -2.71 38.64 13.01
CA ALA A 174 -3.29 39.38 11.90
C ALA A 174 -3.93 40.72 12.39
N ARG A 175 -4.78 40.62 13.38
CA ARG A 175 -5.45 41.80 13.99
C ARG A 175 -4.47 42.81 14.60
N MET A 176 -3.36 42.35 15.16
CA MET A 176 -2.32 43.22 15.72
C MET A 176 -1.70 44.15 14.65
N PHE A 177 -1.64 43.68 13.40
CA PHE A 177 -1.09 44.44 12.27
C PHE A 177 -2.17 45.03 11.35
N GLY A 178 -3.45 44.93 11.74
CA GLY A 178 -4.58 45.57 11.04
C GLY A 178 -5.15 44.77 9.87
N TYR A 179 -4.86 43.48 9.79
CA TYR A 179 -5.46 42.58 8.81
C TYR A 179 -6.75 41.94 9.35
N ASP A 180 -7.68 41.62 8.47
CA ASP A 180 -8.96 41.06 8.85
C ASP A 180 -8.85 39.56 9.18
N SER A 181 -7.92 38.82 8.52
CA SER A 181 -7.71 37.40 8.75
C SER A 181 -6.22 36.99 8.63
N ALA A 182 -5.86 35.89 9.26
CA ALA A 182 -4.53 35.30 9.17
C ALA A 182 -4.19 34.80 7.75
N GLU A 183 -5.21 34.45 6.94
CA GLU A 183 -5.04 33.99 5.57
C GLU A 183 -4.44 35.06 4.65
N GLU A 184 -4.70 36.33 4.91
CA GLU A 184 -4.14 37.48 4.16
C GLU A 184 -2.63 37.61 4.33
N LEU A 185 -2.09 37.05 5.40
CA LEU A 185 -0.65 37.13 5.71
C LEU A 185 0.16 35.99 5.06
N ALA A 186 -0.49 34.94 4.58
CA ALA A 186 0.20 33.82 3.98
C ALA A 186 1.03 34.26 2.75
N GLY A 187 2.35 34.07 2.82
CA GLY A 187 3.27 34.47 1.76
C GLY A 187 3.62 35.97 1.73
N VAL A 188 3.13 36.76 2.67
CA VAL A 188 3.52 38.19 2.79
C VAL A 188 4.90 38.29 3.45
N PRO A 189 5.84 39.04 2.87
CA PRO A 189 7.12 39.31 3.51
C PRO A 189 6.95 40.12 4.82
N ILE A 190 7.71 39.76 5.85
CA ILE A 190 7.64 40.48 7.14
C ILE A 190 8.01 41.95 7.00
N MET A 191 8.82 42.28 5.99
CA MET A 191 9.26 43.67 5.72
C MET A 191 8.13 44.53 5.12
N ASP A 192 7.09 43.94 4.59
CA ASP A 192 5.96 44.64 3.95
C ASP A 192 4.80 44.91 4.93
N MET A 193 4.98 44.56 6.22
CA MET A 193 3.97 44.75 7.26
C MET A 193 4.13 46.08 8.04
N VAL A 194 4.87 47.03 7.53
CA VAL A 194 5.11 48.33 8.21
C VAL A 194 4.29 49.41 7.56
#